data_001490c72027a2892f332a30dd0b69d8
#
_entry.id   001490c72027a2892f332a30dd0b69d8
#
_cell.length_a   1.000
_cell.length_b   1.000
_cell.length_c   1.000
_cell.angle_alpha   90.00
_cell.angle_beta   90.00
_cell.angle_gamma   90.00
#
_symmetry.space_group_name_H-M   'P 1'
#
loop_
_entity.id
_entity.type
_entity.pdbx_description
1 polymer ?
#
loop_
_entity_poly.entity_id
_entity_poly.type
_entity_poly.pdbx_seq_one_letter_code
_entity_poly.pdbx_strand_id
1 'polypeptide(L)'
;MKYLWTEDTGAGLHFWELVNSFVFNNQLLVESKVNNQQLLDAVSKIQLNDTDKYYIVFDYVMDNQDIRNKYMLLKAIADKSNGSIIILDILCFEYLILSFDKLVDWTGCNKKDKILIYDEIMAAIDSHRIDLSKIQSKKVIDYISGFKRFSTEKIMKSLANEITSNEKWSVKGSKMGECWYKDCCVSEYQNSLRCGKPSTVIGDEKFEALIHSDVIQNILNTIIKDIPINDLVKTFNMFDKPGDETHKL
;
A
#
# COMPACT_ATOMS: atom_id res chain seq x y z
N MET A 1 -23.89 0.94 2.34
CA MET A 1 -22.79 -0.01 2.02
C MET A 1 -21.44 0.67 2.22
N LYS A 2 -20.33 -0.11 2.27
CA LYS A 2 -18.98 0.44 2.39
C LYS A 2 -18.15 0.00 1.20
N TYR A 3 -17.53 0.95 0.53
CA TYR A 3 -16.77 0.74 -0.69
C TYR A 3 -15.32 1.12 -0.46
N LEU A 4 -14.39 0.36 -1.01
CA LEU A 4 -12.99 0.74 -1.13
C LEU A 4 -12.65 0.79 -2.62
N TRP A 5 -12.43 1.99 -3.12
CA TRP A 5 -12.07 2.21 -4.52
C TRP A 5 -10.59 2.58 -4.62
N THR A 6 -9.91 1.94 -5.53
CA THR A 6 -8.50 2.18 -5.82
C THR A 6 -8.28 2.39 -7.31
N GLU A 7 -7.19 3.07 -7.67
CA GLU A 7 -6.71 3.09 -9.05
C GLU A 7 -5.96 1.81 -9.43
N ASP A 8 -5.52 1.05 -8.42
CA ASP A 8 -4.70 -0.13 -8.62
C ASP A 8 -5.41 -1.22 -9.43
N THR A 9 -4.61 -1.92 -10.20
CA THR A 9 -5.00 -3.15 -10.90
C THR A 9 -4.02 -4.26 -10.53
N GLY A 10 -4.33 -5.50 -10.90
CA GLY A 10 -3.40 -6.62 -10.69
C GLY A 10 -2.99 -6.75 -9.22
N ALA A 11 -1.70 -6.61 -8.95
CA ALA A 11 -1.12 -6.82 -7.63
C ALA A 11 -1.64 -5.85 -6.55
N GLY A 12 -1.81 -4.58 -6.88
CA GLY A 12 -2.32 -3.58 -5.95
C GLY A 12 -3.78 -3.83 -5.59
N LEU A 13 -4.61 -4.19 -6.59
CA LEU A 13 -6.00 -4.57 -6.31
C LEU A 13 -6.07 -5.80 -5.40
N HIS A 14 -5.29 -6.85 -5.70
CA HIS A 14 -5.23 -8.04 -4.88
C HIS A 14 -4.80 -7.77 -3.44
N PHE A 15 -3.89 -6.81 -3.24
CA PHE A 15 -3.50 -6.36 -1.91
C PHE A 15 -4.72 -5.84 -1.13
N TRP A 16 -5.52 -4.97 -1.72
CA TRP A 16 -6.70 -4.43 -1.06
C TRP A 16 -7.80 -5.47 -0.82
N GLU A 17 -7.97 -6.42 -1.73
CA GLU A 17 -8.87 -7.56 -1.54
C GLU A 17 -8.41 -8.45 -0.38
N LEU A 18 -7.09 -8.67 -0.23
CA LEU A 18 -6.52 -9.37 0.91
C LEU A 18 -6.77 -8.63 2.22
N VAL A 19 -6.47 -7.33 2.26
CA VAL A 19 -6.74 -6.48 3.42
C VAL A 19 -8.23 -6.56 3.80
N ASN A 20 -9.12 -6.49 2.82
CA ASN A 20 -10.55 -6.65 3.06
C ASN A 20 -10.90 -8.01 3.66
N SER A 21 -10.33 -9.08 3.13
CA SER A 21 -10.60 -10.44 3.61
C SER A 21 -10.09 -10.65 5.05
N PHE A 22 -8.85 -10.28 5.32
CA PHE A 22 -8.20 -10.58 6.59
C PHE A 22 -8.50 -9.58 7.70
N VAL A 23 -8.59 -8.30 7.37
CA VAL A 23 -8.80 -7.24 8.37
C VAL A 23 -10.27 -6.89 8.53
N PHE A 24 -11.01 -6.80 7.44
CA PHE A 24 -12.39 -6.33 7.45
C PHE A 24 -13.45 -7.43 7.26
N ASN A 25 -13.03 -8.69 7.25
CA ASN A 25 -13.93 -9.84 7.10
C ASN A 25 -14.88 -9.70 5.90
N ASN A 26 -14.35 -9.22 4.77
CA ASN A 26 -15.09 -8.95 3.53
C ASN A 26 -16.25 -7.93 3.66
N GLN A 27 -16.17 -6.99 4.59
CA GLN A 27 -17.20 -5.98 4.79
C GLN A 27 -17.14 -4.81 3.81
N LEU A 28 -16.07 -4.72 3.01
CA LEU A 28 -15.90 -3.70 2.00
C LEU A 28 -16.16 -4.28 0.60
N LEU A 29 -16.79 -3.51 -0.25
CA LEU A 29 -16.81 -3.78 -1.69
C LEU A 29 -15.57 -3.12 -2.30
N VAL A 30 -14.56 -3.95 -2.62
CA VAL A 30 -13.29 -3.48 -3.19
C VAL A 30 -13.40 -3.43 -4.72
N GLU A 31 -13.12 -2.28 -5.30
CA GLU A 31 -13.20 -2.07 -6.74
C GLU A 31 -12.02 -1.28 -7.30
N SER A 32 -11.44 -1.76 -8.38
CA SER A 32 -10.46 -1.01 -9.16
C SER A 32 -11.16 -0.01 -10.10
N LYS A 33 -10.62 1.20 -10.16
CA LYS A 33 -10.99 2.21 -11.15
C LYS A 33 -9.89 2.45 -12.19
N VAL A 34 -8.91 1.56 -12.23
CA VAL A 34 -7.89 1.40 -13.29
C VAL A 34 -6.80 2.48 -13.30
N ASN A 35 -7.13 3.73 -13.01
CA ASN A 35 -6.16 4.84 -12.92
C ASN A 35 -6.79 6.04 -12.21
N ASN A 36 -5.96 6.98 -11.80
CA ASN A 36 -6.39 8.18 -11.06
C ASN A 36 -7.44 9.03 -11.80
N GLN A 37 -7.42 9.07 -13.13
CA GLN A 37 -8.44 9.82 -13.87
C GLN A 37 -9.80 9.14 -13.80
N GLN A 38 -9.84 7.85 -14.05
CA GLN A 38 -11.10 7.07 -13.98
C GLN A 38 -11.63 7.00 -12.54
N LEU A 39 -10.73 6.95 -11.55
CA LEU A 39 -11.10 7.02 -10.13
C LEU A 39 -11.78 8.36 -9.82
N LEU A 40 -11.20 9.49 -10.23
CA LEU A 40 -11.80 10.82 -10.06
C LEU A 40 -13.14 10.93 -10.79
N ASP A 41 -13.23 10.45 -12.03
CA ASP A 41 -14.45 10.45 -12.82
C ASP A 41 -15.56 9.60 -12.16
N ALA A 42 -15.19 8.45 -11.58
CA ALA A 42 -16.14 7.61 -10.85
C ALA A 42 -16.64 8.31 -9.59
N VAL A 43 -15.72 8.90 -8.80
CA VAL A 43 -16.08 9.62 -7.57
C VAL A 43 -16.99 10.81 -7.86
N SER A 44 -16.75 11.54 -8.96
CA SER A 44 -17.58 12.68 -9.34
C SER A 44 -19.03 12.33 -9.70
N LYS A 45 -19.31 11.05 -9.98
CA LYS A 45 -20.63 10.52 -10.35
C LYS A 45 -21.34 9.83 -9.19
N ILE A 46 -20.74 9.77 -8.00
CA ILE A 46 -21.39 9.16 -6.84
C ILE A 46 -22.66 9.94 -6.50
N GLN A 47 -23.76 9.23 -6.44
CA GLN A 47 -24.99 9.73 -5.84
C GLN A 47 -24.95 9.45 -4.35
N LEU A 48 -24.67 10.50 -3.58
CA LEU A 48 -24.54 10.38 -2.14
C LEU A 48 -25.86 9.97 -1.50
N ASN A 49 -25.78 9.03 -0.57
CA ASN A 49 -26.86 8.72 0.37
C ASN A 49 -26.26 8.64 1.78
N ASP A 50 -27.11 8.74 2.79
CA ASP A 50 -26.67 8.82 4.19
C ASP A 50 -26.08 7.50 4.75
N THR A 51 -26.19 6.41 4.02
CA THR A 51 -25.80 5.07 4.47
C THR A 51 -24.52 4.56 3.85
N ASP A 52 -24.10 5.13 2.72
CA ASP A 52 -22.92 4.63 2.00
C ASP A 52 -21.67 5.40 2.36
N LYS A 53 -20.57 4.67 2.49
CA LYS A 53 -19.22 5.19 2.74
C LYS A 53 -18.28 4.74 1.63
N TYR A 54 -17.49 5.66 1.14
CA TYR A 54 -16.52 5.42 0.09
C TYR A 54 -15.13 5.78 0.60
N TYR A 55 -14.26 4.79 0.70
CA TYR A 55 -12.84 4.94 0.99
C TYR A 55 -12.10 4.94 -0.34
N ILE A 56 -11.45 6.05 -0.64
CA ILE A 56 -10.79 6.27 -1.93
C ILE A 56 -9.29 6.20 -1.72
N VAL A 57 -8.68 5.11 -2.15
CA VAL A 57 -7.22 4.95 -2.17
C VAL A 57 -6.70 5.71 -3.38
N PHE A 58 -5.95 6.77 -3.13
CA PHE A 58 -5.45 7.66 -4.16
C PHE A 58 -3.94 7.82 -4.06
N ASP A 59 -3.23 7.47 -5.14
CA ASP A 59 -1.79 7.67 -5.25
C ASP A 59 -1.50 9.15 -5.38
N TYR A 60 -1.01 9.76 -4.29
CA TYR A 60 -0.74 11.17 -4.21
C TYR A 60 0.76 11.44 -4.15
N VAL A 61 1.32 11.89 -5.25
CA VAL A 61 2.73 12.26 -5.36
C VAL A 61 2.86 13.77 -5.52
N MET A 62 3.48 14.43 -4.55
CA MET A 62 3.52 15.88 -4.50
C MET A 62 4.38 16.51 -5.61
N ASP A 63 5.35 15.81 -6.15
CA ASP A 63 6.21 16.29 -7.24
C ASP A 63 5.60 16.12 -8.65
N ASN A 64 4.36 15.56 -8.74
CA ASN A 64 3.62 15.45 -9.98
C ASN A 64 2.44 16.45 -10.02
N GLN A 65 2.52 17.46 -10.90
CA GLN A 65 1.50 18.51 -10.99
C GLN A 65 0.12 18.00 -11.40
N ASP A 66 0.06 17.04 -12.32
CA ASP A 66 -1.23 16.46 -12.77
C ASP A 66 -1.91 15.72 -11.62
N ILE A 67 -1.17 14.94 -10.88
CA ILE A 67 -1.66 14.22 -9.69
C ILE A 67 -2.15 15.21 -8.63
N ARG A 68 -1.38 16.28 -8.36
CA ARG A 68 -1.83 17.32 -7.41
C ARG A 68 -3.16 17.94 -7.83
N ASN A 69 -3.31 18.27 -9.10
CA ASN A 69 -4.55 18.86 -9.61
C ASN A 69 -5.74 17.91 -9.42
N LYS A 70 -5.57 16.63 -9.73
CA LYS A 70 -6.60 15.60 -9.52
C LYS A 70 -6.94 15.43 -8.04
N TYR A 71 -5.93 15.41 -7.17
CA TYR A 71 -6.12 15.32 -5.73
C TYR A 71 -6.93 16.49 -5.18
N MET A 72 -6.63 17.73 -5.62
CA MET A 72 -7.40 18.91 -5.20
C MET A 72 -8.86 18.84 -5.62
N LEU A 73 -9.16 18.33 -6.82
CA LEU A 73 -10.54 18.10 -7.26
C LEU A 73 -11.23 17.02 -6.43
N LEU A 74 -10.55 15.89 -6.19
CA LEU A 74 -11.05 14.81 -5.36
C LEU A 74 -11.36 15.31 -3.95
N LYS A 75 -10.44 16.09 -3.35
CA LYS A 75 -10.63 16.69 -2.04
C LYS A 75 -11.84 17.61 -1.99
N ALA A 76 -12.03 18.46 -3.00
CA ALA A 76 -13.18 19.34 -3.07
C ALA A 76 -14.53 18.57 -3.17
N ILE A 77 -14.53 17.39 -3.77
CA ILE A 77 -15.72 16.50 -3.80
C ILE A 77 -15.91 15.87 -2.42
N ALA A 78 -14.84 15.34 -1.82
CA ALA A 78 -14.89 14.70 -0.51
C ALA A 78 -15.38 15.69 0.58
N ASP A 79 -14.87 16.92 0.59
CA ASP A 79 -15.27 17.97 1.56
C ASP A 79 -16.78 18.29 1.48
N LYS A 80 -17.41 18.11 0.31
CA LYS A 80 -18.85 18.32 0.11
C LYS A 80 -19.70 17.09 0.45
N SER A 81 -19.09 15.96 0.71
CA SER A 81 -19.79 14.67 0.92
C SER A 81 -20.28 14.45 2.34
N ASN A 82 -20.10 15.40 3.25
CA ASN A 82 -20.42 15.25 4.68
C ASN A 82 -19.81 13.99 5.30
N GLY A 83 -18.59 13.62 4.87
CA GLY A 83 -17.87 12.46 5.36
C GLY A 83 -18.31 11.11 4.75
N SER A 84 -19.15 11.12 3.72
CA SER A 84 -19.47 9.90 2.97
C SER A 84 -18.33 9.46 2.06
N ILE A 85 -17.44 10.37 1.64
CA ILE A 85 -16.24 10.08 0.87
C ILE A 85 -15.02 10.42 1.71
N ILE A 86 -14.15 9.44 1.92
CA ILE A 86 -12.93 9.56 2.71
C ILE A 86 -11.75 9.22 1.81
N ILE A 87 -10.81 10.16 1.69
CA ILE A 87 -9.60 9.93 0.90
C ILE A 87 -8.55 9.28 1.78
N LEU A 88 -7.99 8.19 1.30
CA LEU A 88 -6.83 7.50 1.84
C LEU A 88 -5.66 7.80 0.90
N ASP A 89 -5.02 8.94 1.13
CA ASP A 89 -3.90 9.37 0.30
C ASP A 89 -2.64 8.61 0.70
N ILE A 90 -2.12 7.86 -0.25
CA ILE A 90 -0.86 7.13 -0.14
C ILE A 90 0.15 7.74 -1.12
N LEU A 91 1.44 7.54 -0.85
CA LEU A 91 2.45 8.01 -1.80
C LEU A 91 2.33 7.27 -3.14
N CYS A 92 2.35 5.95 -3.08
CA CYS A 92 2.07 4.99 -4.15
C CYS A 92 2.04 3.58 -3.57
N PHE A 93 1.55 2.62 -4.33
CA PHE A 93 1.49 1.22 -3.89
C PHE A 93 2.87 0.66 -3.50
N GLU A 94 3.93 0.95 -4.26
CA GLU A 94 5.28 0.50 -3.94
C GLU A 94 5.78 1.03 -2.60
N TYR A 95 5.36 2.23 -2.20
CA TYR A 95 5.70 2.78 -0.89
C TYR A 95 5.07 1.98 0.24
N LEU A 96 3.85 1.50 0.09
CA LEU A 96 3.23 0.60 1.07
C LEU A 96 4.09 -0.64 1.29
N ILE A 97 4.57 -1.25 0.20
CA ILE A 97 5.43 -2.42 0.26
C ILE A 97 6.77 -2.10 0.92
N LEU A 98 7.39 -1.00 0.50
CA LEU A 98 8.68 -0.57 1.04
C LEU A 98 8.61 -0.18 2.52
N SER A 99 7.41 0.12 3.03
CA SER A 99 7.20 0.48 4.43
C SER A 99 7.19 -0.70 5.41
N PHE A 100 7.38 -1.93 4.93
CA PHE A 100 7.46 -3.10 5.81
C PHE A 100 8.74 -3.13 6.61
N ASP A 101 8.66 -3.20 7.91
CA ASP A 101 9.81 -3.26 8.81
C ASP A 101 10.75 -4.44 8.54
N LYS A 102 10.19 -5.58 8.12
CA LYS A 102 10.93 -6.81 7.84
C LYS A 102 11.17 -7.07 6.35
N LEU A 103 10.93 -6.10 5.48
CA LEU A 103 10.99 -6.32 4.03
C LEU A 103 12.34 -6.86 3.57
N VAL A 104 13.44 -6.28 4.06
CA VAL A 104 14.81 -6.66 3.68
C VAL A 104 15.12 -8.09 4.10
N ASP A 105 14.78 -8.45 5.33
CA ASP A 105 14.99 -9.81 5.86
C ASP A 105 14.14 -10.81 5.07
N TRP A 106 12.96 -10.44 4.80
CA TRP A 106 11.95 -11.26 4.14
C TRP A 106 12.30 -11.55 2.68
N THR A 107 12.75 -10.52 1.97
CA THR A 107 13.23 -10.70 0.59
C THR A 107 14.59 -11.37 0.53
N GLY A 108 15.33 -11.44 1.64
CA GLY A 108 16.70 -11.93 1.69
C GLY A 108 17.66 -11.02 0.91
N CYS A 109 17.32 -9.74 0.78
CA CYS A 109 18.22 -8.76 0.17
C CYS A 109 19.47 -8.59 1.03
N ASN A 110 20.62 -8.99 0.51
CA ASN A 110 21.91 -8.94 1.22
C ASN A 110 22.89 -7.92 0.62
N LYS A 111 22.44 -7.11 -0.34
CA LYS A 111 23.28 -6.10 -1.01
C LYS A 111 23.33 -4.83 -0.17
N LYS A 112 24.40 -4.65 0.61
CA LYS A 112 24.57 -3.51 1.53
C LYS A 112 24.29 -2.15 0.88
N ASP A 113 24.73 -1.95 -0.36
CA ASP A 113 24.53 -0.69 -1.07
C ASP A 113 23.06 -0.42 -1.37
N LYS A 114 22.29 -1.44 -1.71
CA LYS A 114 20.84 -1.32 -1.95
C LYS A 114 20.07 -1.06 -0.67
N ILE A 115 20.46 -1.73 0.41
CA ILE A 115 19.87 -1.52 1.73
C ILE A 115 20.13 -0.09 2.20
N LEU A 116 21.35 0.41 2.05
CA LEU A 116 21.68 1.80 2.40
C LEU A 116 20.82 2.80 1.60
N ILE A 117 20.67 2.59 0.28
CA ILE A 117 19.85 3.45 -0.57
C ILE A 117 18.37 3.38 -0.13
N TYR A 118 17.87 2.19 0.16
CA TYR A 118 16.53 1.97 0.66
C TYR A 118 16.29 2.70 1.98
N ASP A 119 17.13 2.47 2.98
CA ASP A 119 16.97 3.05 4.32
C ASP A 119 16.97 4.59 4.27
N GLU A 120 17.92 5.18 3.51
CA GLU A 120 18.05 6.62 3.45
C GLU A 120 16.93 7.28 2.64
N ILE A 121 16.49 6.66 1.53
CA ILE A 121 15.35 7.17 0.76
C ILE A 121 14.05 7.06 1.59
N MET A 122 13.80 5.93 2.26
CA MET A 122 12.62 5.76 3.09
C MET A 122 12.58 6.78 4.24
N ALA A 123 13.71 7.04 4.88
CA ALA A 123 13.82 8.06 5.92
C ALA A 123 13.67 9.51 5.38
N ALA A 124 13.90 9.71 4.09
CA ALA A 124 13.75 11.02 3.45
C ALA A 124 12.35 11.29 2.92
N ILE A 125 11.42 10.33 2.99
CA ILE A 125 10.03 10.57 2.60
C ILE A 125 9.38 11.59 3.54
N ASP A 126 8.82 12.62 2.97
CA ASP A 126 8.10 13.66 3.69
C ASP A 126 7.01 14.27 2.79
N SER A 127 5.82 14.47 3.37
CA SER A 127 4.72 15.13 2.69
C SER A 127 4.48 14.61 1.26
N HIS A 128 4.47 13.30 1.09
CA HIS A 128 4.24 12.59 -0.18
C HIS A 128 5.30 12.86 -1.27
N ARG A 129 6.55 13.08 -0.87
CA ARG A 129 7.70 13.22 -1.78
C ARG A 129 9.00 12.82 -1.08
N ILE A 130 10.05 12.62 -1.85
CA ILE A 130 11.41 12.52 -1.30
C ILE A 130 11.94 13.94 -1.02
N ASP A 131 12.24 14.21 0.24
CA ASP A 131 12.92 15.45 0.65
C ASP A 131 14.44 15.28 0.48
N LEU A 132 14.95 15.83 -0.61
CA LEU A 132 16.37 15.75 -0.93
C LEU A 132 17.28 16.38 0.13
N SER A 133 16.77 17.31 0.95
CA SER A 133 17.55 17.94 2.02
C SER A 133 17.92 16.98 3.15
N LYS A 134 17.19 15.88 3.28
CA LYS A 134 17.43 14.83 4.27
C LYS A 134 18.45 13.78 3.80
N ILE A 135 18.84 13.78 2.52
CA ILE A 135 19.77 12.82 1.94
C ILE A 135 21.21 13.32 2.09
N GLN A 136 22.04 12.52 2.73
CA GLN A 136 23.44 12.85 3.01
C GLN A 136 24.43 12.02 2.20
N SER A 137 24.07 10.78 1.88
CA SER A 137 24.95 9.86 1.17
C SER A 137 25.09 10.24 -0.30
N LYS A 138 26.36 10.44 -0.72
CA LYS A 138 26.66 10.63 -2.15
C LYS A 138 26.11 9.48 -3.00
N LYS A 139 26.13 8.27 -2.51
CA LYS A 139 25.64 7.08 -3.21
C LYS A 139 24.16 7.16 -3.50
N VAL A 140 23.37 7.68 -2.57
CA VAL A 140 21.93 7.90 -2.75
C VAL A 140 21.66 9.05 -3.71
N ILE A 141 22.45 10.12 -3.61
CA ILE A 141 22.38 11.25 -4.57
C ILE A 141 22.69 10.77 -5.98
N ASP A 142 23.74 9.97 -6.16
CA ASP A 142 24.11 9.41 -7.46
C ASP A 142 23.01 8.48 -8.00
N TYR A 143 22.39 7.66 -7.14
CA TYR A 143 21.25 6.81 -7.52
C TYR A 143 20.07 7.65 -8.03
N ILE A 144 19.65 8.65 -7.26
CA ILE A 144 18.53 9.54 -7.63
C ILE A 144 18.84 10.31 -8.92
N SER A 145 20.08 10.77 -9.09
CA SER A 145 20.53 11.52 -10.28
C SER A 145 20.53 10.68 -11.57
N GLY A 146 20.51 9.36 -11.44
CA GLY A 146 20.36 8.43 -12.56
C GLY A 146 18.99 8.51 -13.25
N PHE A 147 17.99 9.10 -12.59
CA PHE A 147 16.68 9.31 -13.19
C PHE A 147 16.67 10.60 -14.03
N LYS A 148 16.37 10.51 -15.33
CA LYS A 148 16.38 11.65 -16.27
C LYS A 148 15.53 12.85 -15.83
N ARG A 149 14.49 12.60 -15.07
CA ARG A 149 13.68 13.60 -14.37
C ARG A 149 13.41 13.07 -13.00
N PHE A 150 13.63 13.90 -11.99
CA PHE A 150 13.25 13.56 -10.63
C PHE A 150 11.76 13.22 -10.58
N SER A 151 11.44 12.07 -10.02
CA SER A 151 10.08 11.62 -9.82
C SER A 151 10.08 10.63 -8.66
N THR A 152 9.47 11.03 -7.56
CA THR A 152 9.34 10.18 -6.36
C THR A 152 8.72 8.83 -6.71
N GLU A 153 7.64 8.80 -7.48
CA GLU A 153 6.98 7.56 -7.89
C GLU A 153 7.93 6.60 -8.63
N LYS A 154 8.68 7.12 -9.61
CA LYS A 154 9.63 6.29 -10.39
C LYS A 154 10.75 5.75 -9.52
N ILE A 155 11.23 6.55 -8.57
CA ILE A 155 12.26 6.14 -7.62
C ILE A 155 11.71 5.03 -6.72
N MET A 156 10.48 5.17 -6.19
CA MET A 156 9.83 4.13 -5.39
C MET A 156 9.67 2.82 -6.18
N LYS A 157 9.18 2.89 -7.42
CA LYS A 157 9.05 1.72 -8.30
C LYS A 157 10.40 1.02 -8.55
N SER A 158 11.44 1.78 -8.82
CA SER A 158 12.79 1.23 -9.02
C SER A 158 13.31 0.58 -7.73
N LEU A 159 13.16 1.27 -6.61
CA LEU A 159 13.64 0.82 -5.31
C LEU A 159 12.91 -0.46 -4.87
N ALA A 160 11.59 -0.50 -5.01
CA ALA A 160 10.81 -1.69 -4.72
C ALA A 160 11.29 -2.89 -5.54
N ASN A 161 11.52 -2.68 -6.85
CA ASN A 161 12.06 -3.73 -7.69
C ASN A 161 13.45 -4.19 -7.23
N GLU A 162 14.33 -3.28 -6.85
CA GLU A 162 15.68 -3.63 -6.42
C GLU A 162 15.72 -4.42 -5.11
N ILE A 163 14.85 -4.10 -4.16
CA ILE A 163 14.76 -4.79 -2.87
C ILE A 163 14.04 -6.14 -3.01
N THR A 164 12.96 -6.21 -3.82
CA THR A 164 12.15 -7.42 -3.94
C THR A 164 12.61 -8.37 -5.04
N SER A 165 13.56 -7.95 -5.88
CA SER A 165 14.08 -8.74 -7.00
C SER A 165 15.14 -9.72 -6.54
N ASN A 166 14.75 -10.90 -6.11
CA ASN A 166 15.64 -12.02 -5.87
C ASN A 166 15.02 -13.34 -6.36
N GLU A 167 15.80 -14.43 -6.31
CA GLU A 167 15.35 -15.73 -6.79
C GLU A 167 14.10 -16.26 -6.08
N LYS A 168 13.90 -15.90 -4.80
CA LYS A 168 12.73 -16.30 -4.03
C LYS A 168 11.46 -15.56 -4.47
N TRP A 169 11.63 -14.31 -4.92
CA TRP A 169 10.53 -13.38 -5.17
C TRP A 169 10.29 -13.11 -6.66
N SER A 170 11.28 -13.39 -7.52
CA SER A 170 11.11 -13.20 -8.94
C SER A 170 10.09 -14.18 -9.50
N VAL A 171 9.13 -13.66 -10.20
CA VAL A 171 8.21 -14.45 -11.02
C VAL A 171 8.56 -14.21 -12.45
N LYS A 172 8.84 -15.30 -13.13
CA LYS A 172 9.05 -15.27 -14.56
C LYS A 172 7.86 -14.60 -15.24
N GLY A 173 8.09 -13.44 -15.87
CA GLY A 173 7.06 -12.67 -16.56
C GLY A 173 6.30 -11.65 -15.71
N SER A 174 6.58 -11.50 -14.41
CA SER A 174 6.03 -10.39 -13.64
C SER A 174 6.85 -9.15 -13.78
N LYS A 175 6.20 -8.04 -13.96
CA LYS A 175 6.78 -6.71 -13.84
C LYS A 175 7.09 -6.41 -12.37
N MET A 176 7.99 -5.45 -12.16
CA MET A 176 8.50 -4.98 -10.90
C MET A 176 7.47 -4.90 -9.78
N GLY A 177 7.73 -5.55 -8.66
CA GLY A 177 6.90 -5.47 -7.47
C GLY A 177 5.50 -6.05 -7.56
N GLU A 178 5.04 -6.40 -8.77
CA GLU A 178 3.66 -6.81 -9.01
C GLU A 178 3.25 -8.09 -8.31
N CYS A 179 4.20 -8.86 -7.83
CA CYS A 179 3.90 -10.12 -7.17
C CYS A 179 4.75 -10.38 -5.94
N TRP A 180 5.19 -9.36 -5.26
CA TRP A 180 5.93 -9.47 -4.01
C TRP A 180 5.19 -10.33 -2.98
N TYR A 181 3.87 -10.33 -3.04
CA TYR A 181 2.99 -11.13 -2.18
C TYR A 181 2.38 -12.34 -2.89
N LYS A 182 3.02 -12.91 -3.85
CA LYS A 182 2.50 -14.11 -4.54
C LYS A 182 2.20 -15.27 -3.66
N ASP A 183 3.05 -15.42 -2.67
CA ASP A 183 2.78 -16.36 -1.60
C ASP A 183 1.53 -15.95 -0.82
N CYS A 184 0.98 -14.82 -1.15
CA CYS A 184 -0.16 -14.17 -0.54
C CYS A 184 -1.42 -14.23 -1.38
N CYS A 185 -1.41 -14.84 -2.57
CA CYS A 185 -2.65 -15.05 -3.30
C CYS A 185 -3.60 -15.90 -2.47
N VAL A 186 -4.76 -15.34 -2.21
CA VAL A 186 -5.85 -16.07 -1.56
C VAL A 186 -6.22 -17.27 -2.43
N SER A 187 -6.67 -18.33 -1.83
CA SER A 187 -7.07 -19.57 -2.52
C SER A 187 -8.02 -19.36 -3.71
N GLU A 188 -8.83 -18.30 -3.65
CA GLU A 188 -9.72 -17.89 -4.73
C GLU A 188 -8.99 -17.49 -6.03
N TYR A 189 -7.77 -16.97 -5.91
CA TYR A 189 -6.94 -16.60 -7.07
C TYR A 189 -6.03 -17.71 -7.54
N GLN A 190 -5.97 -18.81 -6.81
CA GLN A 190 -5.14 -19.97 -7.15
C GLN A 190 -5.48 -20.55 -8.51
N ASN A 191 -6.74 -20.56 -8.83
CA ASN A 191 -7.27 -21.07 -10.10
C ASN A 191 -7.48 -19.98 -11.14
N SER A 192 -7.19 -18.71 -10.80
CA SER A 192 -7.32 -17.64 -11.76
C SER A 192 -6.14 -17.68 -12.72
N LEU A 193 -6.44 -17.70 -14.00
CA LEU A 193 -5.48 -17.59 -15.11
C LEU A 193 -4.57 -16.36 -15.03
N ARG A 194 -4.82 -15.45 -14.08
CA ARG A 194 -4.09 -14.19 -13.89
C ARG A 194 -2.68 -14.38 -13.32
N CYS A 195 -2.46 -15.36 -12.43
CA CYS A 195 -1.15 -15.56 -11.80
C CYS A 195 -0.33 -16.71 -12.37
N GLY A 196 -0.94 -17.72 -12.98
CA GLY A 196 -0.23 -18.86 -13.59
C GLY A 196 0.66 -19.66 -12.64
N LYS A 197 0.51 -19.52 -11.31
CA LYS A 197 1.35 -20.16 -10.31
C LYS A 197 0.54 -20.95 -9.30
N PRO A 198 1.09 -22.07 -8.81
CA PRO A 198 0.49 -22.77 -7.68
C PRO A 198 0.41 -21.83 -6.48
N SER A 199 -0.70 -21.89 -5.81
CA SER A 199 -0.94 -21.10 -4.62
C SER A 199 -0.03 -21.52 -3.49
N THR A 200 0.53 -20.55 -2.85
CA THR A 200 1.00 -20.69 -1.49
C THR A 200 0.09 -19.86 -0.59
N VAL A 201 -0.37 -20.47 0.48
CA VAL A 201 -1.12 -19.78 1.52
C VAL A 201 -0.18 -18.75 2.13
N ILE A 202 -0.67 -17.53 2.35
CA ILE A 202 0.06 -16.54 3.16
C ILE A 202 0.33 -17.18 4.51
N GLY A 203 1.60 -17.27 4.88
CA GLY A 203 1.93 -17.54 6.26
C GLY A 203 1.45 -16.38 7.12
N ASP A 204 0.83 -16.67 8.24
CA ASP A 204 0.30 -15.67 9.18
C ASP A 204 1.34 -14.60 9.52
N GLU A 205 2.63 -15.01 9.69
CA GLU A 205 3.76 -14.11 9.95
C GLU A 205 3.97 -13.02 8.90
N LYS A 206 3.72 -13.32 7.64
CA LYS A 206 3.90 -12.36 6.54
C LYS A 206 2.79 -11.33 6.53
N PHE A 207 1.59 -11.78 6.79
CA PHE A 207 0.44 -10.89 6.87
C PHE A 207 0.53 -10.01 8.12
N GLU A 208 0.95 -10.55 9.25
CA GLU A 208 1.22 -9.76 10.46
C GLU A 208 2.25 -8.67 10.21
N ALA A 209 3.36 -8.99 9.53
CA ALA A 209 4.36 -7.99 9.18
C ALA A 209 3.78 -6.87 8.30
N LEU A 210 2.88 -7.21 7.37
CA LEU A 210 2.19 -6.27 6.50
C LEU A 210 1.35 -5.26 7.29
N ILE A 211 0.51 -5.77 8.19
CA ILE A 211 -0.43 -4.93 8.93
C ILE A 211 0.24 -4.13 10.06
N HIS A 212 1.46 -4.48 10.45
CA HIS A 212 2.23 -3.74 11.46
C HIS A 212 3.04 -2.56 10.91
N SER A 213 3.07 -2.35 9.59
CA SER A 213 3.63 -1.12 9.03
C SER A 213 2.81 0.10 9.49
N ASP A 214 3.46 1.10 10.05
CA ASP A 214 2.79 2.34 10.52
C ASP A 214 1.97 3.02 9.41
N VAL A 215 2.45 2.96 8.17
CA VAL A 215 1.76 3.52 7.00
C VAL A 215 0.42 2.80 6.79
N ILE A 216 0.43 1.47 6.82
CA ILE A 216 -0.78 0.67 6.64
C ILE A 216 -1.70 0.81 7.84
N GLN A 217 -1.17 0.82 9.06
CA GLN A 217 -1.94 1.03 10.28
C GLN A 217 -2.75 2.32 10.24
N ASN A 218 -2.17 3.42 9.76
CA ASN A 218 -2.88 4.69 9.64
C ASN A 218 -4.07 4.60 8.68
N ILE A 219 -3.91 3.87 7.56
CA ILE A 219 -4.99 3.62 6.60
C ILE A 219 -6.07 2.75 7.23
N LEU A 220 -5.69 1.63 7.82
CA LEU A 220 -6.60 0.68 8.45
C LEU A 220 -7.40 1.34 9.57
N ASN A 221 -6.75 2.12 10.44
CA ASN A 221 -7.40 2.83 11.53
C ASN A 221 -8.46 3.83 11.04
N THR A 222 -8.26 4.42 9.87
CA THR A 222 -9.25 5.32 9.29
C THR A 222 -10.52 4.57 8.88
N ILE A 223 -10.38 3.38 8.31
CA ILE A 223 -11.51 2.53 7.89
C ILE A 223 -12.19 1.88 9.10
N ILE A 224 -11.41 1.40 10.07
CA ILE A 224 -11.90 0.68 11.25
C ILE A 224 -12.89 1.51 12.06
N LYS A 225 -12.72 2.82 12.14
CA LYS A 225 -13.63 3.72 12.87
C LYS A 225 -15.10 3.60 12.45
N ASP A 226 -15.32 3.21 11.21
CA ASP A 226 -16.67 3.08 10.65
C ASP A 226 -17.19 1.64 10.64
N ILE A 227 -16.41 0.66 11.11
CA ILE A 227 -16.79 -0.76 11.16
C ILE A 227 -17.23 -1.12 12.58
N PRO A 228 -18.39 -1.78 12.78
CA PRO A 228 -18.85 -2.19 14.11
C PRO A 228 -17.85 -3.09 14.83
N ILE A 229 -17.55 -2.79 16.09
CA ILE A 229 -16.55 -3.49 16.91
C ILE A 229 -16.83 -5.01 17.01
N ASN A 230 -18.09 -5.41 17.00
CA ASN A 230 -18.48 -6.83 17.11
C ASN A 230 -17.96 -7.69 15.95
N ASP A 231 -17.69 -7.07 14.80
CA ASP A 231 -17.22 -7.77 13.61
C ASP A 231 -15.68 -7.79 13.52
N LEU A 232 -15.02 -7.01 14.38
CA LEU A 232 -13.56 -6.84 14.41
C LEU A 232 -12.85 -7.68 15.49
N VAL A 233 -13.59 -8.37 16.35
CA VAL A 233 -13.04 -9.06 17.56
C VAL A 233 -11.94 -10.07 17.25
N LYS A 234 -11.95 -10.69 16.08
CA LYS A 234 -10.85 -11.55 15.65
C LYS A 234 -9.61 -10.77 15.23
N THR A 235 -9.79 -9.55 14.74
CA THR A 235 -8.74 -8.70 14.19
C THR A 235 -7.99 -7.93 15.28
N PHE A 236 -8.68 -7.50 16.36
CA PHE A 236 -8.04 -6.79 17.48
C PHE A 236 -7.06 -7.67 18.26
N ASN A 237 -7.30 -8.97 18.39
CA ASN A 237 -6.33 -9.88 19.00
C ASN A 237 -5.05 -10.06 18.16
N MET A 238 -5.06 -9.66 16.89
CA MET A 238 -3.87 -9.61 16.04
C MET A 238 -3.04 -8.33 16.24
N PHE A 239 -3.67 -7.25 16.73
CA PHE A 239 -3.02 -5.95 16.93
C PHE A 239 -2.53 -5.72 18.35
N ASP A 240 -3.02 -6.50 19.33
CA ASP A 240 -2.45 -6.48 20.66
C ASP A 240 -1.05 -7.11 20.61
N LYS A 241 -0.03 -6.27 20.69
CA LYS A 241 1.33 -6.74 20.97
C LYS A 241 1.24 -7.62 22.21
N PRO A 242 1.83 -8.83 22.20
CA PRO A 242 1.97 -9.58 23.44
C PRO A 242 2.68 -8.65 24.42
N GLY A 243 1.98 -8.27 25.47
CA GLY A 243 2.49 -7.39 26.50
C GLY A 243 3.79 -7.96 27.03
N ASP A 244 4.70 -7.08 27.23
CA ASP A 244 5.96 -7.26 27.96
C ASP A 244 5.68 -7.92 29.30
N GLU A 245 5.57 -9.26 29.32
CA GLU A 245 5.64 -10.04 30.54
C GLU A 245 7.11 -10.20 30.93
N THR A 246 7.73 -9.07 31.27
CA THR A 246 9.01 -9.10 31.96
C THR A 246 8.81 -8.72 33.42
N HIS A 247 9.08 -9.72 34.24
CA HIS A 247 9.48 -9.65 35.63
C HIS A 247 8.43 -9.46 36.72
N LYS A 248 8.01 -10.61 37.23
CA LYS A 248 7.93 -10.81 38.69
C LYS A 248 8.52 -12.17 39.01
N LEU A 249 9.73 -12.15 39.47
CA LEU A 249 10.33 -12.99 40.53
C LEU A 249 11.29 -12.14 41.29
#